data_e0fa3b0187a3bbd2941bd9954f5f1f31
#
_entry.id   e0fa3b0187a3bbd2941bd9954f5f1f31
#
_cell.length_a   1.000
_cell.length_b   1.000
_cell.length_c   1.000
_cell.angle_alpha   90.00
_cell.angle_beta   90.00
_cell.angle_gamma   90.00
#
_symmetry.space_group_name_H-M   'P 1'
#
loop_
_entity.id
_entity.type
_entity.pdbx_description
1 polymer ?
#
loop_
_entity_poly.entity_id
_entity_poly.type
_entity_poly.pdbx_seq_one_letter_code
_entity_poly.pdbx_strand_id
1 'polypeptide(L)'
;MAFSTACSKSVLDHLRRWLLLLVFVPAVAWTAEIDITNPQLLASEDGYVLTADFKFELSPRLEEAVTKGVVLYFVADFELSRARWYWLDEKLASRSQTYRLSYHALTRQYRLSTGGLHQSFQTLTEATQVLSRLRNW
;
A
#
# COMPACT_ATOMS: atom_id res chain seq x y z
N MET A 1 -70.98 -10.19 -7.64
CA MET A 1 -69.96 -10.68 -6.71
C MET A 1 -68.62 -10.18 -7.21
N ALA A 2 -68.17 -9.12 -6.61
CA ALA A 2 -66.89 -8.49 -6.95
C ALA A 2 -65.83 -8.93 -5.94
N PHE A 3 -64.85 -9.71 -6.35
CA PHE A 3 -63.69 -10.04 -5.54
C PHE A 3 -62.62 -8.96 -5.74
N SER A 4 -62.44 -8.18 -4.65
CA SER A 4 -61.43 -7.15 -4.55
C SER A 4 -60.06 -7.79 -4.27
N THR A 5 -59.16 -7.79 -5.24
CA THR A 5 -57.75 -8.18 -5.05
C THR A 5 -56.91 -6.95 -4.72
N ALA A 6 -56.92 -6.55 -3.47
CA ALA A 6 -56.09 -5.48 -2.95
C ALA A 6 -55.25 -6.02 -1.79
N CYS A 7 -54.11 -6.71 -2.06
CA CYS A 7 -53.09 -6.91 -1.03
C CYS A 7 -51.79 -7.53 -1.58
N SER A 8 -51.11 -6.88 -2.54
CA SER A 8 -49.76 -7.34 -2.89
C SER A 8 -48.71 -6.23 -3.08
N LYS A 9 -49.12 -4.98 -3.04
CA LYS A 9 -48.18 -3.85 -3.24
C LYS A 9 -47.28 -3.59 -2.01
N SER A 10 -47.79 -3.79 -0.82
CA SER A 10 -47.04 -3.48 0.42
C SER A 10 -45.85 -4.45 0.66
N VAL A 11 -46.04 -5.72 0.34
CA VAL A 11 -44.99 -6.75 0.55
C VAL A 11 -43.83 -6.55 -0.44
N LEU A 12 -44.13 -6.19 -1.69
CA LEU A 12 -43.09 -5.89 -2.69
C LEU A 12 -42.30 -4.61 -2.32
N ASP A 13 -42.94 -3.58 -1.78
CA ASP A 13 -42.29 -2.35 -1.37
C ASP A 13 -41.39 -2.56 -0.15
N HIS A 14 -41.81 -3.40 0.80
CA HIS A 14 -40.95 -3.81 1.92
C HIS A 14 -39.78 -4.67 1.47
N LEU A 15 -39.99 -5.63 0.58
CA LEU A 15 -38.94 -6.46 0.00
C LEU A 15 -37.91 -5.62 -0.77
N ARG A 16 -38.38 -4.63 -1.54
CA ARG A 16 -37.54 -3.70 -2.30
C ARG A 16 -36.72 -2.78 -1.38
N ARG A 17 -37.29 -2.32 -0.26
CA ARG A 17 -36.57 -1.55 0.76
C ARG A 17 -35.51 -2.38 1.48
N TRP A 18 -35.81 -3.62 1.79
CA TRP A 18 -34.85 -4.55 2.39
C TRP A 18 -33.72 -4.90 1.43
N LEU A 19 -34.03 -5.06 0.15
CA LEU A 19 -33.03 -5.31 -0.91
C LEU A 19 -32.09 -4.11 -1.11
N LEU A 20 -32.62 -2.87 -1.02
CA LEU A 20 -31.83 -1.64 -1.08
C LEU A 20 -30.92 -1.47 0.15
N LEU A 21 -31.36 -1.89 1.34
CA LEU A 21 -30.53 -1.87 2.55
C LEU A 21 -29.42 -2.91 2.51
N LEU A 22 -29.62 -4.04 1.82
CA LEU A 22 -28.59 -5.09 1.70
C LEU A 22 -27.44 -4.68 0.78
N VAL A 23 -27.67 -3.76 -0.16
CA VAL A 23 -26.63 -3.26 -1.11
C VAL A 23 -25.66 -2.29 -0.43
N PHE A 24 -26.01 -1.75 0.75
CA PHE A 24 -25.20 -0.79 1.49
C PHE A 24 -24.34 -1.43 2.59
N VAL A 25 -23.86 -2.66 2.37
CA VAL A 25 -22.83 -3.23 3.25
C VAL A 25 -21.50 -2.59 2.84
N PRO A 26 -20.88 -1.72 3.65
CA PRO A 26 -19.57 -1.20 3.36
C PRO A 26 -18.61 -2.39 3.32
N ALA A 27 -18.02 -2.64 2.16
CA ALA A 27 -16.91 -3.57 2.06
C ALA A 27 -15.79 -2.98 2.91
N VAL A 28 -15.54 -3.57 4.07
CA VAL A 28 -14.39 -3.23 4.90
C VAL A 28 -13.15 -3.64 4.12
N ALA A 29 -12.57 -2.69 3.41
CA ALA A 29 -11.30 -2.87 2.74
C ALA A 29 -10.22 -2.95 3.83
N TRP A 30 -9.64 -4.12 4.00
CA TRP A 30 -8.47 -4.29 4.85
C TRP A 30 -7.29 -3.70 4.07
N THR A 31 -6.90 -2.49 4.46
CA THR A 31 -5.67 -1.88 3.95
C THR A 31 -4.49 -2.50 4.70
N ALA A 32 -3.45 -2.92 3.98
CA ALA A 32 -2.18 -3.28 4.61
C ALA A 32 -1.63 -2.03 5.31
N GLU A 33 -1.51 -2.09 6.62
CA GLU A 33 -0.94 -1.00 7.42
C GLU A 33 0.59 -1.08 7.32
N ILE A 34 1.19 -0.02 6.80
CA ILE A 34 2.64 0.16 6.78
C ILE A 34 2.98 1.06 7.96
N ASP A 35 3.63 0.49 8.97
CA ASP A 35 4.06 1.23 10.16
C ASP A 35 5.48 1.77 9.97
N ILE A 36 5.63 3.09 10.14
CA ILE A 36 6.92 3.76 10.03
C ILE A 36 7.49 3.90 11.43
N THR A 37 8.64 3.27 11.64
CA THR A 37 9.33 3.27 12.95
C THR A 37 10.61 4.07 12.85
N ASN A 38 10.86 4.89 13.88
CA ASN A 38 12.10 5.68 14.05
C ASN A 38 12.49 6.55 12.84
N PRO A 39 11.63 7.43 12.33
CA PRO A 39 12.04 8.38 11.32
C PRO A 39 13.06 9.36 11.92
N GLN A 40 14.26 9.42 11.35
CA GLN A 40 15.32 10.32 11.76
C GLN A 40 15.77 11.16 10.58
N LEU A 41 15.74 12.47 10.76
CA LEU A 41 16.26 13.43 9.81
C LEU A 41 17.56 14.00 10.39
N LEU A 42 18.68 13.68 9.78
CA LEU A 42 20.00 14.11 10.19
C LEU A 42 20.53 15.17 9.21
N ALA A 43 21.08 16.24 9.77
CA ALA A 43 21.79 17.22 8.96
C ALA A 43 23.16 16.64 8.54
N SER A 44 23.49 16.75 7.27
CA SER A 44 24.76 16.36 6.65
C SER A 44 25.39 17.57 5.98
N GLU A 45 26.65 17.49 5.58
CA GLU A 45 27.36 18.57 4.90
C GLU A 45 26.67 18.97 3.56
N ASP A 46 26.07 18.01 2.88
CA ASP A 46 25.37 18.21 1.58
C ASP A 46 23.84 18.42 1.73
N GLY A 47 23.29 18.48 2.97
CA GLY A 47 21.85 18.66 3.19
C GLY A 47 21.31 17.82 4.33
N TYR A 48 20.16 17.19 4.12
CA TYR A 48 19.49 16.35 5.11
C TYR A 48 19.44 14.91 4.63
N VAL A 49 19.73 13.98 5.53
CA VAL A 49 19.63 12.54 5.29
C VAL A 49 18.48 11.97 6.12
N LEU A 50 17.54 11.34 5.45
CA LEU A 50 16.43 10.64 6.08
C LEU A 50 16.80 9.17 6.27
N THR A 51 16.56 8.68 7.48
CA THR A 51 16.62 7.25 7.82
C THR A 51 15.30 6.86 8.45
N ALA A 52 14.67 5.81 7.95
CA ALA A 52 13.43 5.29 8.51
C ALA A 52 13.38 3.76 8.34
N ASP A 53 12.79 3.09 9.32
CA ASP A 53 12.49 1.67 9.26
C ASP A 53 10.99 1.50 9.02
N PHE A 54 10.63 0.68 8.04
CA PHE A 54 9.25 0.35 7.71
C PHE A 54 8.94 -1.06 8.18
N LYS A 55 7.86 -1.20 8.92
CA LYS A 55 7.29 -2.51 9.20
C LYS A 55 6.15 -2.75 8.25
N PHE A 56 6.32 -3.68 7.34
CA PHE A 56 5.26 -4.15 6.48
C PHE A 56 5.41 -5.65 6.26
N GLU A 57 4.29 -6.32 6.14
CA GLU A 57 4.22 -7.72 5.78
C GLU A 57 3.56 -7.86 4.42
N LEU A 58 4.18 -8.64 3.54
CA LEU A 58 3.53 -9.00 2.30
C LEU A 58 2.36 -9.94 2.61
N SER A 59 1.20 -9.63 2.04
CA SER A 59 0.10 -10.58 2.13
C SER A 59 0.46 -11.90 1.40
N PRO A 60 -0.04 -13.05 1.84
CA PRO A 60 0.24 -14.34 1.20
C PRO A 60 -0.06 -14.37 -0.30
N ARG A 61 -1.03 -13.56 -0.74
CA ARG A 61 -1.37 -13.41 -2.17
C ARG A 61 -0.26 -12.71 -2.96
N LEU A 62 0.38 -11.70 -2.38
CA LEU A 62 1.50 -10.98 -3.01
C LEU A 62 2.75 -11.87 -3.05
N GLU A 63 3.02 -12.64 -2.00
CA GLU A 63 4.11 -13.61 -1.98
C GLU A 63 3.95 -14.67 -3.08
N GLU A 64 2.74 -15.22 -3.21
CA GLU A 64 2.42 -16.16 -4.26
C GLU A 64 2.58 -15.54 -5.66
N ALA A 65 2.11 -14.30 -5.85
CA ALA A 65 2.23 -13.57 -7.10
C ALA A 65 3.69 -13.38 -7.51
N VAL A 66 4.55 -12.92 -6.58
CA VAL A 66 6.00 -12.76 -6.84
C VAL A 66 6.64 -14.09 -7.22
N THR A 67 6.34 -15.16 -6.51
CA THR A 67 6.88 -16.51 -6.78
C THR A 67 6.45 -17.02 -8.16
N LYS A 68 5.26 -16.64 -8.63
CA LYS A 68 4.78 -16.91 -9.98
C LYS A 68 5.35 -15.98 -11.06
N GLY A 69 6.27 -15.08 -10.68
CA GLY A 69 6.97 -14.20 -11.61
C GLY A 69 6.34 -12.81 -11.80
N VAL A 70 5.32 -12.46 -11.01
CA VAL A 70 4.77 -11.10 -11.02
C VAL A 70 5.79 -10.14 -10.39
N VAL A 71 6.03 -9.03 -11.05
CA VAL A 71 6.92 -7.98 -10.55
C VAL A 71 6.15 -7.02 -9.66
N LEU A 72 6.64 -6.82 -8.44
CA LEU A 72 6.10 -5.83 -7.51
C LEU A 72 6.92 -4.55 -7.55
N TYR A 73 6.23 -3.43 -7.51
CA TYR A 73 6.83 -2.11 -7.39
C TYR A 73 6.41 -1.49 -6.06
N PHE A 74 7.40 -1.06 -5.29
CA PHE A 74 7.20 -0.32 -4.05
C PHE A 74 7.70 1.09 -4.29
N VAL A 75 6.88 2.07 -3.98
CA VAL A 75 7.22 3.48 -4.11
C VAL A 75 7.23 4.08 -2.72
N ALA A 76 8.37 4.61 -2.32
CA ALA A 76 8.51 5.38 -1.10
C ALA A 76 8.55 6.86 -1.48
N ASP A 77 7.56 7.61 -1.01
CA ASP A 77 7.47 9.04 -1.23
C ASP A 77 7.74 9.78 0.08
N PHE A 78 8.68 10.71 0.05
CA PHE A 78 8.99 11.60 1.13
C PHE A 78 8.59 13.02 0.75
N GLU A 79 7.87 13.67 1.64
CA GLU A 79 7.52 15.07 1.51
C GLU A 79 7.80 15.80 2.83
N LEU A 80 8.62 16.84 2.77
CA LEU A 80 8.86 17.76 3.86
C LEU A 80 8.03 19.02 3.61
N SER A 81 7.06 19.27 4.47
CA SER A 81 6.21 20.46 4.40
C SER A 81 6.34 21.31 5.65
N ARG A 82 6.20 22.63 5.50
CA ARG A 82 6.10 23.58 6.59
C ARG A 82 4.67 24.03 6.73
N ALA A 83 4.06 23.76 7.88
CA ALA A 83 2.73 24.25 8.21
C ALA A 83 2.72 25.77 8.30
N ARG A 84 1.79 26.43 7.59
CA ARG A 84 1.55 27.86 7.67
C ARG A 84 0.14 28.10 8.20
N TRP A 85 0.01 28.90 9.27
CA TRP A 85 -1.28 29.14 9.95
C TRP A 85 -2.31 29.92 9.12
N TYR A 86 -1.88 30.58 8.02
CA TYR A 86 -2.73 31.50 7.22
C TYR A 86 -2.80 31.16 5.73
N TRP A 87 -2.12 30.07 5.28
CA TRP A 87 -2.06 29.65 3.88
C TRP A 87 -1.87 28.13 3.78
N LEU A 88 -1.88 27.62 2.54
CA LEU A 88 -1.53 26.23 2.29
C LEU A 88 -0.11 25.93 2.77
N ASP A 89 0.10 24.70 3.21
CA ASP A 89 1.42 24.21 3.62
C ASP A 89 2.45 24.39 2.50
N GLU A 90 3.63 24.84 2.85
CA GLU A 90 4.73 25.03 1.91
C GLU A 90 5.54 23.76 1.80
N LYS A 91 5.61 23.18 0.59
CA LYS A 91 6.50 22.06 0.31
C LYS A 91 7.94 22.54 0.24
N LEU A 92 8.77 22.06 1.15
CA LEU A 92 10.18 22.42 1.23
C LEU A 92 11.05 21.45 0.41
N ALA A 93 10.73 20.15 0.45
CA ALA A 93 11.42 19.12 -0.29
C ALA A 93 10.48 17.95 -0.56
N SER A 94 10.69 17.28 -1.68
CA SER A 94 10.03 16.01 -1.98
C SER A 94 10.99 15.09 -2.70
N ARG A 95 10.93 13.81 -2.40
CA ARG A 95 11.72 12.78 -3.06
C ARG A 95 10.93 11.49 -3.16
N SER A 96 11.05 10.82 -4.30
CA SER A 96 10.41 9.53 -4.57
C SER A 96 11.47 8.49 -4.93
N GLN A 97 11.35 7.31 -4.37
CA GLN A 97 12.23 6.18 -4.64
C GLN A 97 11.41 4.95 -4.99
N THR A 98 11.69 4.35 -6.13
CA THR A 98 11.01 3.14 -6.59
C THR A 98 11.90 1.93 -6.43
N TYR A 99 11.37 0.90 -5.78
CA TYR A 99 11.98 -0.41 -5.64
C TYR A 99 11.21 -1.42 -6.48
N ARG A 100 11.92 -2.26 -7.19
CA ARG A 100 11.34 -3.32 -8.01
C ARG A 100 11.76 -4.67 -7.46
N LEU A 101 10.80 -5.47 -7.01
CA LEU A 101 11.00 -6.83 -6.54
C LEU A 101 10.50 -7.82 -7.59
N SER A 102 11.36 -8.75 -8.00
CA SER A 102 11.04 -9.78 -8.98
C SER A 102 11.67 -11.12 -8.59
N TYR A 103 11.01 -12.23 -8.94
CA TYR A 103 11.57 -13.57 -8.79
C TYR A 103 12.11 -14.06 -10.11
N HIS A 104 13.34 -14.58 -10.08
CA HIS A 104 14.00 -15.15 -11.25
C HIS A 104 13.97 -16.67 -11.17
N ALA A 105 13.06 -17.28 -11.92
CA ALA A 105 12.79 -18.73 -11.83
C ALA A 105 14.00 -19.61 -12.18
N LEU A 106 14.86 -19.19 -13.10
CA LEU A 106 16.05 -19.97 -13.52
C LEU A 106 17.08 -20.05 -12.40
N THR A 107 17.32 -18.97 -11.68
CA THR A 107 18.30 -18.93 -10.58
C THR A 107 17.64 -19.17 -9.22
N ARG A 108 16.30 -19.22 -9.16
CA ARG A 108 15.50 -19.34 -7.94
C ARG A 108 15.85 -18.27 -6.91
N GLN A 109 16.07 -17.04 -7.39
CA GLN A 109 16.47 -15.91 -6.55
C GLN A 109 15.48 -14.77 -6.68
N TYR A 110 15.29 -14.05 -5.59
CA TYR A 110 14.57 -12.80 -5.55
C TYR A 110 15.53 -11.66 -5.89
N ARG A 111 15.16 -10.83 -6.85
CA ARG A 111 15.95 -9.68 -7.25
C ARG A 111 15.24 -8.38 -6.86
N LEU A 112 15.92 -7.60 -6.03
CA LEU A 112 15.52 -6.26 -5.66
C LEU A 112 16.34 -5.26 -6.47
N SER A 113 15.68 -4.36 -7.17
CA SER A 113 16.31 -3.32 -7.98
C SER A 113 15.88 -1.95 -7.51
N THR A 114 16.84 -1.05 -7.37
CA THR A 114 16.62 0.36 -6.98
C THR A 114 17.47 1.23 -7.89
N GLY A 115 16.83 2.04 -8.75
CA GLY A 115 17.56 2.78 -9.76
C GLY A 115 18.38 1.85 -10.66
N GLY A 116 19.70 2.01 -10.67
CA GLY A 116 20.63 1.15 -11.44
C GLY A 116 21.22 -0.02 -10.64
N LEU A 117 20.93 -0.12 -9.33
CA LEU A 117 21.48 -1.15 -8.47
C LEU A 117 20.57 -2.38 -8.41
N HIS A 118 21.19 -3.57 -8.45
CA HIS A 118 20.50 -4.85 -8.35
C HIS A 118 21.12 -5.68 -7.24
N GLN A 119 20.28 -6.20 -6.37
CA GLN A 119 20.67 -7.14 -5.33
C GLN A 119 19.84 -8.42 -5.47
N SER A 120 20.49 -9.57 -5.30
CA SER A 120 19.84 -10.88 -5.38
C SER A 120 19.85 -11.55 -4.02
N PHE A 121 18.70 -12.13 -3.64
CA PHE A 121 18.47 -12.79 -2.36
C PHE A 121 17.94 -14.19 -2.58
N GLN A 122 18.23 -15.09 -1.67
CA GLN A 122 17.73 -16.47 -1.77
C GLN A 122 16.32 -16.60 -1.22
N THR A 123 15.95 -15.74 -0.28
CA THR A 123 14.63 -15.77 0.36
C THR A 123 13.90 -14.44 0.17
N LEU A 124 12.57 -14.53 0.12
CA LEU A 124 11.71 -13.33 0.05
C LEU A 124 11.85 -12.48 1.32
N THR A 125 12.01 -13.16 2.47
CA THR A 125 12.18 -12.48 3.76
C THR A 125 13.43 -11.62 3.80
N GLU A 126 14.56 -12.07 3.25
CA GLU A 126 15.76 -11.24 3.14
C GLU A 126 15.54 -10.02 2.25
N ALA A 127 14.89 -10.21 1.10
CA ALA A 127 14.60 -9.12 0.18
C ALA A 127 13.67 -8.06 0.82
N THR A 128 12.63 -8.50 1.54
CA THR A 128 11.71 -7.59 2.25
C THR A 128 12.38 -6.91 3.44
N GLN A 129 13.29 -7.58 4.14
CA GLN A 129 14.05 -6.99 5.24
C GLN A 129 14.98 -5.85 4.77
N VAL A 130 15.57 -5.98 3.58
CA VAL A 130 16.36 -4.89 2.98
C VAL A 130 15.45 -3.75 2.54
N LEU A 131 14.29 -4.08 1.95
CA LEU A 131 13.30 -3.10 1.53
C LEU A 131 12.71 -2.32 2.72
N SER A 132 12.61 -2.94 3.90
CA SER A 132 12.09 -2.30 5.12
C SER A 132 13.04 -1.29 5.75
N ARG A 133 14.30 -1.22 5.30
CA ARG A 133 15.31 -0.30 5.83
C ARG A 133 15.69 0.75 4.81
N LEU A 134 15.08 1.92 4.89
CA LEU A 134 15.52 3.11 4.16
C LEU A 134 16.70 3.74 4.88
N ARG A 135 17.86 3.73 4.22
CA ARG A 135 19.07 4.39 4.74
C ARG A 135 19.64 5.32 3.68
N ASN A 136 20.14 6.47 4.11
CA ASN A 136 20.81 7.47 3.28
C ASN A 136 19.94 8.01 2.12
N TRP A 137 18.80 8.54 2.50
CA TRP A 137 17.83 9.10 1.57
C TRP A 137 17.81 10.62 1.58
#